data_d13716c29b97890e5e19541426fb25ca
#
_entry.id   d13716c29b97890e5e19541426fb25ca
#
_cell.length_a   1.000
_cell.length_b   1.000
_cell.length_c   1.000
_cell.angle_alpha   90.00
_cell.angle_beta   90.00
_cell.angle_gamma   90.00
#
_symmetry.space_group_name_H-M   'P 1'
#
loop_
_entity.id
_entity.type
_entity.pdbx_description
1 polymer ?
#
loop_
_entity_poly.entity_id
_entity_poly.type
_entity_poly.pdbx_seq_one_letter_code
_entity_poly.pdbx_strand_id
1 'polypeptide(L)'
;TLSGLPGSFGTSTTDGFWCLSKAFGSQGIYPSGTYLTGYTRGRVSSHEIGHYLGLRHTWGDATCATDYCDDTPPAKTSNFGFGNNAAAIPNLCFIPSE
;
A
#
# COMPACT_ATOMS: atom_id res chain seq x y z
N THR A 1 -1.52 -2.46 8.79
CA THR A 1 -1.59 -1.84 10.13
C THR A 1 -0.45 -0.86 10.32
N LEU A 2 -0.74 0.29 10.86
CA LEU A 2 0.24 1.33 11.18
C LEU A 2 0.94 1.01 12.51
N SER A 3 1.62 -0.11 12.59
CA SER A 3 2.46 -0.43 13.74
C SER A 3 3.81 0.26 13.58
N GLY A 4 4.53 0.46 14.63
CA GLY A 4 5.85 1.11 14.57
C GLY A 4 5.85 2.62 14.77
N LEU A 5 4.70 3.29 14.76
CA LEU A 5 4.61 4.70 15.13
C LEU A 5 4.43 4.88 16.64
N PRO A 6 5.01 5.92 17.24
CA PRO A 6 4.69 6.29 18.63
C PRO A 6 3.19 6.46 18.81
N GLY A 7 2.61 5.74 19.78
CA GLY A 7 1.15 5.74 20.02
C GLY A 7 0.32 4.82 19.14
N SER A 8 0.92 4.03 18.25
CA SER A 8 0.20 2.99 17.51
C SER A 8 -0.10 1.77 18.38
N PHE A 9 -1.11 0.99 17.97
CA PHE A 9 -1.67 -0.11 18.78
C PHE A 9 -0.88 -1.41 18.63
N GLY A 10 0.41 -1.38 18.80
CA GLY A 10 1.23 -2.58 18.80
C GLY A 10 1.97 -2.75 20.12
N THR A 11 2.09 -3.98 20.61
CA THR A 11 3.04 -4.31 21.65
C THR A 11 4.34 -4.75 21.01
N SER A 12 5.45 -4.69 21.74
CA SER A 12 6.75 -5.14 21.22
C SER A 12 6.77 -6.59 20.74
N THR A 13 5.83 -7.40 21.20
CA THR A 13 5.67 -8.82 20.81
C THR A 13 4.80 -9.02 19.58
N THR A 14 3.99 -8.03 19.20
CA THR A 14 3.06 -8.10 18.06
C THR A 14 3.37 -7.05 17.00
N ASP A 15 4.41 -6.25 17.21
CA ASP A 15 4.82 -5.23 16.28
C ASP A 15 5.49 -5.84 15.05
N GLY A 16 5.05 -5.44 13.88
CA GLY A 16 5.53 -6.00 12.63
C GLY A 16 4.54 -5.79 11.49
N PHE A 17 4.72 -6.52 10.41
CA PHE A 17 3.78 -6.54 9.31
C PHE A 17 3.31 -7.95 8.99
N TRP A 18 2.14 -8.05 8.40
CA TRP A 18 1.55 -9.30 7.95
C TRP A 18 1.56 -9.37 6.44
N CYS A 19 2.01 -10.49 5.90
CA CYS A 19 1.99 -10.73 4.48
C CYS A 19 1.59 -12.19 4.22
N LEU A 20 0.69 -12.39 3.25
CA LEU A 20 0.36 -13.74 2.81
C LEU A 20 1.61 -14.38 2.19
N SER A 21 1.93 -15.61 2.58
CA SER A 21 3.15 -16.29 2.12
C SER A 21 3.29 -16.35 0.59
N LYS A 22 2.18 -16.54 -0.13
CA LYS A 22 2.15 -16.56 -1.60
C LYS A 22 2.25 -15.17 -2.24
N ALA A 23 2.21 -14.10 -1.47
CA ALA A 23 2.41 -12.72 -1.93
C ALA A 23 3.76 -12.16 -1.44
N PHE A 24 4.53 -12.96 -0.73
CA PHE A 24 5.85 -12.60 -0.24
C PHE A 24 6.94 -12.97 -1.25
N GLY A 25 7.90 -12.08 -1.44
CA GLY A 25 9.04 -12.31 -2.30
C GLY A 25 8.79 -12.02 -3.78
N SER A 26 9.77 -12.37 -4.60
CA SER A 26 9.78 -12.08 -6.04
C SER A 26 10.07 -13.32 -6.84
N GLN A 27 9.17 -13.65 -7.76
CA GLN A 27 9.34 -14.77 -8.69
C GLN A 27 10.53 -14.57 -9.62
N GLY A 28 10.88 -13.31 -9.94
CA GLY A 28 12.05 -13.01 -10.75
C GLY A 28 13.37 -13.37 -10.06
N ILE A 29 13.41 -13.34 -8.74
CA ILE A 29 14.59 -13.67 -7.94
C ILE A 29 14.57 -15.13 -7.49
N TYR A 30 13.38 -15.66 -7.18
CA TYR A 30 13.20 -17.04 -6.72
C TYR A 30 12.10 -17.74 -7.51
N PRO A 31 12.40 -18.22 -8.74
CA PRO A 31 11.38 -18.75 -9.66
C PRO A 31 10.68 -20.02 -9.19
N SER A 32 11.32 -20.80 -8.31
CA SER A 32 10.76 -22.07 -7.80
C SER A 32 9.73 -21.88 -6.67
N GLY A 33 9.49 -20.66 -6.22
CA GLY A 33 8.49 -20.36 -5.23
C GLY A 33 7.06 -20.51 -5.78
N THR A 34 6.11 -20.59 -4.87
CA THR A 34 4.67 -20.59 -5.20
C THR A 34 4.09 -19.20 -4.96
N TYR A 35 3.53 -18.58 -5.98
CA TYR A 35 3.06 -17.20 -5.94
C TYR A 35 1.60 -17.11 -6.35
N LEU A 36 0.88 -16.14 -5.77
CA LEU A 36 -0.42 -15.71 -6.31
C LEU A 36 -0.23 -14.96 -7.62
N THR A 37 -1.07 -15.27 -8.60
CA THR A 37 -1.11 -14.54 -9.87
C THR A 37 -1.30 -13.05 -9.63
N GLY A 38 -0.45 -12.24 -10.23
CA GLY A 38 -0.48 -10.78 -10.05
C GLY A 38 0.31 -10.25 -8.83
N TYR A 39 0.80 -11.13 -7.95
CA TYR A 39 1.55 -10.74 -6.75
C TYR A 39 2.94 -11.36 -6.72
N THR A 40 3.67 -11.24 -7.83
CA THR A 40 4.91 -11.97 -8.07
C THR A 40 6.17 -11.11 -7.95
N ARG A 41 6.05 -9.85 -7.57
CA ARG A 41 7.15 -8.87 -7.61
C ARG A 41 7.58 -8.35 -6.24
N GLY A 42 7.15 -8.96 -5.16
CA GLY A 42 7.49 -8.54 -3.79
C GLY A 42 6.86 -7.21 -3.35
N ARG A 43 5.94 -6.65 -4.13
CA ARG A 43 5.35 -5.33 -3.85
C ARG A 43 4.41 -5.34 -2.64
N VAL A 44 3.79 -6.47 -2.33
CA VAL A 44 2.94 -6.60 -1.14
C VAL A 44 3.77 -6.41 0.13
N SER A 45 4.93 -7.05 0.21
CA SER A 45 5.83 -6.87 1.36
C SER A 45 6.29 -5.41 1.49
N SER A 46 6.66 -4.76 0.39
CA SER A 46 7.05 -3.35 0.39
C SER A 46 5.90 -2.45 0.85
N HIS A 47 4.67 -2.74 0.41
CA HIS A 47 3.47 -2.03 0.84
C HIS A 47 3.25 -2.15 2.36
N GLU A 48 3.30 -3.37 2.88
CA GLU A 48 3.10 -3.61 4.32
C GLU A 48 4.23 -3.01 5.17
N ILE A 49 5.47 -3.04 4.69
CA ILE A 49 6.59 -2.36 5.35
C ILE A 49 6.37 -0.84 5.36
N GLY A 50 5.83 -0.29 4.28
CA GLY A 50 5.43 1.13 4.25
C GLY A 50 4.45 1.47 5.38
N HIS A 51 3.42 0.64 5.60
CA HIS A 51 2.50 0.80 6.73
C HIS A 51 3.20 0.66 8.08
N TYR A 52 4.10 -0.29 8.21
CA TYR A 52 4.91 -0.45 9.42
C TYR A 52 5.70 0.83 9.74
N LEU A 53 6.21 1.50 8.71
CA LEU A 53 6.91 2.78 8.85
C LEU A 53 5.99 4.00 8.97
N GLY A 54 4.68 3.79 9.02
CA GLY A 54 3.70 4.83 9.26
C GLY A 54 3.07 5.45 8.01
N LEU A 55 3.36 4.95 6.83
CA LEU A 55 2.71 5.41 5.61
C LEU A 55 1.27 4.90 5.54
N ARG A 56 0.36 5.78 5.18
CA ARG A 56 -1.05 5.46 4.97
C ARG A 56 -1.33 5.18 3.50
N HIS A 57 -2.48 4.58 3.23
CA HIS A 57 -2.96 4.48 1.86
C HIS A 57 -3.16 5.88 1.26
N THR A 58 -2.80 6.06 0.01
CA THR A 58 -2.84 7.37 -0.67
C THR A 58 -4.23 7.98 -0.79
N TRP A 59 -5.29 7.17 -0.68
CA TRP A 59 -6.68 7.65 -0.66
C TRP A 59 -7.20 7.91 0.77
N GLY A 60 -6.38 7.69 1.81
CA GLY A 60 -6.70 7.95 3.22
C GLY A 60 -7.78 7.04 3.81
N ASP A 61 -8.03 5.88 3.20
CA ASP A 61 -9.04 4.87 3.61
C ASP A 61 -10.50 5.35 3.59
N ALA A 62 -10.77 6.44 2.91
CA ALA A 62 -12.11 6.94 2.59
C ALA A 62 -12.04 7.72 1.29
N THR A 63 -13.18 8.00 0.67
CA THR A 63 -13.21 8.76 -0.59
C THR A 63 -12.54 10.12 -0.42
N CYS A 64 -11.46 10.35 -1.14
CA CYS A 64 -10.70 11.59 -1.12
C CYS A 64 -10.23 12.02 0.28
N ALA A 65 -9.93 11.06 1.15
CA ALA A 65 -9.38 11.37 2.46
C ALA A 65 -7.88 11.69 2.38
N THR A 66 -7.30 12.10 3.49
CA THR A 66 -5.88 12.45 3.55
C THR A 66 -5.03 11.27 3.99
N ASP A 67 -3.88 11.11 3.38
CA ASP A 67 -2.83 10.20 3.84
C ASP A 67 -1.79 10.92 4.73
N TYR A 68 -2.03 12.21 5.01
CA TYR A 68 -1.14 13.11 5.77
C TYR A 68 0.22 13.35 5.12
N CYS A 69 0.33 13.18 3.81
CA CYS A 69 1.49 13.51 3.01
C CYS A 69 1.12 14.62 2.00
N ASP A 70 1.63 15.81 2.20
CA ASP A 70 1.23 16.99 1.42
C ASP A 70 1.65 16.90 -0.06
N ASP A 71 2.68 16.12 -0.35
CA ASP A 71 3.21 15.90 -1.70
C ASP A 71 2.51 14.76 -2.45
N THR A 72 1.64 14.00 -1.80
CA THR A 72 0.84 12.97 -2.45
C THR A 72 -0.41 13.59 -3.07
N PRO A 73 -0.63 13.46 -4.39
CA PRO A 73 -1.88 13.91 -4.98
C PRO A 73 -3.08 13.18 -4.38
N PRO A 74 -4.17 13.90 -4.05
CA PRO A 74 -5.37 13.29 -3.48
C PRO A 74 -5.94 12.21 -4.39
N ALA A 75 -6.08 11.00 -3.89
CA ALA A 75 -6.66 9.87 -4.60
C ALA A 75 -8.08 9.58 -4.12
N LYS A 76 -8.97 9.28 -5.08
CA LYS A 76 -10.38 9.02 -4.77
C LYS A 76 -10.58 7.70 -4.05
N THR A 77 -9.96 6.66 -4.55
CA THR A 77 -10.07 5.30 -4.04
C THR A 77 -8.75 4.56 -4.24
N SER A 78 -8.68 3.32 -3.75
CA SER A 78 -7.58 2.43 -4.05
C SER A 78 -7.45 2.13 -5.55
N ASN A 79 -6.21 2.00 -6.03
CA ASN A 79 -5.90 1.49 -7.35
C ASN A 79 -5.45 0.03 -7.23
N PHE A 80 -6.09 -0.84 -7.98
CA PHE A 80 -5.68 -2.24 -8.12
C PHE A 80 -5.13 -2.50 -9.51
N GLY A 81 -4.11 -3.35 -9.61
CA GLY A 81 -3.47 -3.72 -10.85
C GLY A 81 -2.11 -3.08 -11.07
N PHE A 82 -1.46 -3.50 -12.13
CA PHE A 82 -0.13 -3.03 -12.46
C PHE A 82 -0.21 -1.87 -13.46
N GLY A 83 0.45 -0.82 -13.15
CA GLY A 83 0.80 0.43 -13.80
C GLY A 83 0.28 0.80 -15.18
N ASN A 84 0.02 -0.16 -16.04
CA ASN A 84 -0.38 0.13 -17.41
C ASN A 84 -1.84 0.62 -17.52
N ASN A 85 -2.66 0.35 -16.53
CA ASN A 85 -4.06 0.78 -16.48
C ASN A 85 -4.31 1.92 -15.49
N ALA A 86 -3.35 2.24 -14.63
CA ALA A 86 -3.50 3.31 -13.65
C ALA A 86 -3.67 4.69 -14.31
N ALA A 87 -3.09 4.87 -15.49
CA ALA A 87 -3.24 6.12 -16.26
C ALA A 87 -4.59 6.26 -16.97
N ALA A 88 -5.35 5.17 -17.12
CA ALA A 88 -6.60 5.17 -17.87
C ALA A 88 -7.84 5.45 -17.00
N ILE A 89 -7.72 5.36 -15.68
CA ILE A 89 -8.83 5.61 -14.76
C ILE A 89 -8.51 6.86 -13.96
N PRO A 90 -9.26 7.95 -14.13
CA PRO A 90 -9.09 9.14 -13.32
C PRO A 90 -9.39 8.80 -11.85
N ASN A 91 -8.35 8.62 -11.05
CA ASN A 91 -8.46 8.43 -9.61
C ASN A 91 -8.13 9.71 -8.86
N LEU A 92 -8.58 10.81 -9.42
CA LEU A 92 -8.33 12.14 -8.85
C LEU A 92 -9.54 12.61 -8.07
N CYS A 93 -9.28 13.22 -6.95
CA CYS A 93 -10.27 13.98 -6.22
C CYS A 93 -10.48 15.33 -6.89
N PHE A 94 -11.73 15.72 -7.02
CA PHE A 94 -12.05 17.08 -7.40
C PHE A 94 -11.71 18.00 -6.21
N ILE A 95 -10.71 18.86 -6.39
CA ILE A 95 -10.44 19.95 -5.47
C ILE A 95 -11.12 21.18 -6.07
N PRO A 96 -12.13 21.74 -5.38
CA PRO A 96 -12.72 23.00 -5.86
C PRO A 96 -11.61 24.03 -5.98
N SER A 97 -11.46 24.63 -7.15
CA SER A 97 -10.58 25.78 -7.32
C SER A 97 -11.14 26.93 -6.47
N GLU A 98 -10.31 27.44 -5.62
CA GLU A 98 -10.65 28.66 -4.88
C GLU A 98 -10.83 29.87 -5.82
#